data_bd6f86181a8e1684dedd710141bc40e4
#
_entry.id   bd6f86181a8e1684dedd710141bc40e4
#
_cell.length_a   1.000
_cell.length_b   1.000
_cell.length_c   1.000
_cell.angle_alpha   90.00
_cell.angle_beta   90.00
_cell.angle_gamma   90.00
#
_symmetry.space_group_name_H-M   'P 1'
#
loop_
_entity.id
_entity.type
_entity.pdbx_description
1 polymer ?
#
loop_
_entity_poly.entity_id
_entity_poly.type
_entity_poly.pdbx_seq_one_letter_code
_entity_poly.pdbx_strand_id
1 'polypeptide(L)'
;MKYLDEALYEYSRTEFYPFHMPGHKRNFLPETMNNFYDIDITEITDFDNLHHAEGILKENQQLAAELYGADFTYFLINGSTAGILAAVSACTKRNGKLLMARNCHKAVYHGAYLRGLETV
;
A
#
# COMPACT_ATOMS: atom_id res chain seq x y z
N MET A 1 -2.24 -12.60 -16.94
CA MET A 1 -2.13 -11.66 -15.81
C MET A 1 -0.96 -12.11 -14.97
N LYS A 2 -0.06 -11.23 -14.63
CA LYS A 2 1.16 -11.54 -13.87
C LYS A 2 1.04 -10.93 -12.47
N TYR A 3 1.36 -11.68 -11.45
CA TYR A 3 1.37 -11.15 -10.08
C TYR A 3 2.60 -10.25 -9.86
N LEU A 4 2.45 -9.25 -8.99
CA LEU A 4 3.50 -8.26 -8.74
C LEU A 4 4.78 -8.89 -8.16
N ASP A 5 4.64 -9.84 -7.25
CA ASP A 5 5.77 -10.56 -6.66
C ASP A 5 6.55 -11.35 -7.72
N GLU A 6 5.86 -12.03 -8.64
CA GLU A 6 6.49 -12.74 -9.76
C GLU A 6 7.28 -11.77 -10.66
N ALA A 7 6.69 -10.60 -10.97
CA ALA A 7 7.34 -9.58 -11.77
C ALA A 7 8.60 -9.02 -11.09
N LEU A 8 8.56 -8.77 -9.78
CA LEU A 8 9.70 -8.29 -9.00
C LEU A 8 10.83 -9.32 -8.94
N TYR A 9 10.50 -10.59 -8.73
CA TYR A 9 11.51 -11.65 -8.73
C TYR A 9 12.14 -11.89 -10.11
N GLU A 10 11.39 -11.78 -11.19
CA GLU A 10 11.97 -11.84 -12.54
C GLU A 10 12.87 -10.65 -12.80
N TYR A 11 12.43 -9.42 -12.43
CA TYR A 11 13.25 -8.22 -12.53
C TYR A 11 14.55 -8.33 -11.74
N SER A 12 14.52 -8.90 -10.53
CA SER A 12 15.72 -9.07 -9.69
C SER A 12 16.80 -9.95 -10.33
N ARG A 13 16.41 -10.84 -11.27
CA ARG A 13 17.30 -11.75 -11.99
C ARG A 13 17.83 -11.17 -13.30
N THR A 14 17.39 -9.97 -13.68
CA THR A 14 17.90 -9.32 -14.89
C THR A 14 19.33 -8.79 -14.67
N GLU A 15 20.09 -8.69 -15.75
CA GLU A 15 21.44 -8.08 -15.76
C GLU A 15 21.40 -6.56 -15.85
N PHE A 16 20.21 -5.94 -15.81
CA PHE A 16 20.08 -4.49 -15.84
C PHE A 16 20.67 -3.85 -14.57
N TYR A 17 21.60 -2.92 -14.76
CA TYR A 17 22.10 -2.13 -13.63
C TYR A 17 21.03 -1.13 -13.17
N PRO A 18 20.65 -1.11 -11.89
CA PRO A 18 19.55 -0.30 -11.38
C PRO A 18 19.97 1.17 -11.18
N PHE A 19 19.83 1.99 -12.19
CA PHE A 19 20.07 3.45 -12.09
C PHE A 19 18.99 4.20 -11.32
N HIS A 20 17.84 3.59 -11.10
CA HIS A 20 16.73 4.13 -10.31
C HIS A 20 17.03 4.13 -8.80
N MET A 21 16.22 4.83 -8.01
CA MET A 21 16.19 4.65 -6.56
C MET A 21 15.61 3.26 -6.23
N PRO A 22 15.98 2.66 -5.11
CA PRO A 22 16.88 3.15 -4.07
C PRO A 22 18.37 3.09 -4.41
N GLY A 23 19.19 3.80 -3.63
CA GLY A 23 20.61 4.00 -3.91
C GLY A 23 21.54 2.83 -3.64
N HIS A 24 21.08 1.71 -3.02
CA HIS A 24 21.93 0.55 -2.69
C HIS A 24 22.45 -0.22 -3.93
N LYS A 25 21.79 -0.08 -5.07
CA LYS A 25 22.18 -0.66 -6.39
C LYS A 25 22.42 -2.17 -6.35
N ARG A 26 21.71 -2.90 -5.48
CA ARG A 26 21.89 -4.35 -5.23
C ARG A 26 23.31 -4.72 -4.77
N ASN A 27 24.10 -3.74 -4.35
CA ASN A 27 25.48 -3.94 -3.90
C ASN A 27 25.58 -3.95 -2.37
N PHE A 28 26.39 -4.87 -1.85
CA PHE A 28 26.85 -4.91 -0.46
C PHE A 28 25.79 -5.05 0.64
N LEU A 29 25.29 -6.28 0.77
CA LEU A 29 24.57 -6.66 1.98
C LEU A 29 24.97 -8.07 2.40
N PRO A 30 24.89 -8.41 3.69
CA PRO A 30 25.02 -9.79 4.13
C PRO A 30 24.09 -10.68 3.29
N GLU A 31 24.54 -11.88 2.93
CA GLU A 31 23.77 -12.84 2.10
C GLU A 31 22.33 -13.05 2.59
N THR A 32 22.09 -12.87 3.89
CA THR A 32 20.76 -12.98 4.50
C THR A 32 19.81 -11.83 4.17
N MET A 33 20.31 -10.72 3.61
CA MET A 33 19.52 -9.53 3.30
C MET A 33 19.40 -9.21 1.79
N ASN A 34 20.15 -9.91 0.95
CA ASN A 34 20.21 -9.62 -0.49
C ASN A 34 18.84 -9.66 -1.18
N ASN A 35 17.98 -10.59 -0.80
CA ASN A 35 16.69 -10.79 -1.48
C ASN A 35 15.73 -9.60 -1.41
N PHE A 36 15.75 -8.82 -0.33
CA PHE A 36 14.86 -7.65 -0.20
C PHE A 36 15.31 -6.49 -1.07
N TYR A 37 16.61 -6.26 -1.18
CA TYR A 37 17.14 -5.16 -1.98
C TYR A 37 17.13 -5.44 -3.48
N ASP A 38 17.05 -6.69 -3.88
CA ASP A 38 16.94 -7.07 -5.29
C ASP A 38 15.59 -6.67 -5.89
N ILE A 39 14.55 -6.61 -5.06
CA ILE A 39 13.18 -6.26 -5.44
C ILE A 39 12.75 -4.88 -4.95
N ASP A 40 13.65 -4.11 -4.32
CA ASP A 40 13.37 -2.74 -3.89
C ASP A 40 13.54 -1.77 -5.06
N ILE A 41 12.45 -1.22 -5.53
CA ILE A 41 12.37 -0.37 -6.74
C ILE A 41 11.53 0.88 -6.47
N THR A 42 11.63 1.84 -7.37
CA THR A 42 10.72 2.99 -7.47
C THR A 42 9.82 2.86 -8.70
N GLU A 43 9.26 3.96 -9.18
CA GLU A 43 8.47 4.04 -10.41
C GLU A 43 9.39 3.89 -11.64
N ILE A 44 9.65 2.65 -12.02
CA ILE A 44 10.41 2.31 -13.23
C ILE A 44 9.49 1.72 -14.30
N THR A 45 9.97 1.68 -15.52
CA THR A 45 9.24 1.08 -16.65
C THR A 45 8.73 -0.32 -16.29
N ASP A 46 7.49 -0.61 -16.63
CA ASP A 46 6.76 -1.87 -16.38
C ASP A 46 6.33 -2.14 -14.93
N PHE A 47 6.67 -1.27 -13.96
CA PHE A 47 6.29 -1.44 -12.56
C PHE A 47 5.29 -0.42 -12.02
N ASP A 48 4.79 0.46 -12.90
CA ASP A 48 3.69 1.37 -12.59
C ASP A 48 4.02 2.43 -11.51
N ASN A 49 3.06 3.24 -11.15
CA ASN A 49 3.13 4.22 -10.06
C ASN A 49 1.92 4.03 -9.14
N LEU A 50 2.15 3.80 -7.85
CA LEU A 50 1.08 3.49 -6.91
C LEU A 50 0.04 4.62 -6.78
N HIS A 51 0.46 5.88 -6.94
CA HIS A 51 -0.45 7.04 -6.86
C HIS A 51 -1.14 7.35 -8.20
N HIS A 52 -0.74 6.68 -9.27
CA HIS A 52 -1.34 6.80 -10.60
C HIS A 52 -1.28 5.45 -11.32
N ALA A 53 -1.92 4.45 -10.72
CA ALA A 53 -1.87 3.08 -11.16
C ALA A 53 -2.62 2.86 -12.50
N GLU A 54 -1.90 2.44 -13.52
CA GLU A 54 -2.43 2.17 -14.87
C GLU A 54 -2.07 0.77 -15.39
N GLY A 55 -1.01 0.16 -14.84
CA GLY A 55 -0.46 -1.14 -15.24
C GLY A 55 -0.57 -2.21 -14.16
N ILE A 56 0.56 -2.85 -13.82
CA ILE A 56 0.63 -4.02 -12.93
C ILE A 56 0.04 -3.76 -11.54
N LEU A 57 0.21 -2.57 -10.98
CA LEU A 57 -0.39 -2.23 -9.68
C LEU A 57 -1.90 -2.16 -9.77
N LYS A 58 -2.44 -1.55 -10.84
CA LYS A 58 -3.88 -1.49 -11.09
C LYS A 58 -4.47 -2.90 -11.24
N GLU A 59 -3.84 -3.75 -12.02
CA GLU A 59 -4.29 -5.12 -12.22
C GLU A 59 -4.31 -5.91 -10.91
N ASN A 60 -3.26 -5.78 -10.09
CA ASN A 60 -3.21 -6.45 -8.78
C ASN A 60 -4.22 -5.88 -7.77
N GLN A 61 -4.51 -4.58 -7.81
CA GLN A 61 -5.61 -3.98 -7.03
C GLN A 61 -6.97 -4.52 -7.46
N GLN A 62 -7.20 -4.71 -8.76
CA GLN A 62 -8.43 -5.30 -9.29
C GLN A 62 -8.59 -6.76 -8.87
N LEU A 63 -7.52 -7.57 -8.96
CA LEU A 63 -7.54 -8.94 -8.44
C LEU A 63 -7.90 -9.02 -6.97
N ALA A 64 -7.31 -8.14 -6.15
CA ALA A 64 -7.65 -8.07 -4.74
C ALA A 64 -9.13 -7.68 -4.53
N ALA A 65 -9.65 -6.73 -5.30
CA ALA A 65 -11.06 -6.36 -5.25
C ALA A 65 -11.97 -7.56 -5.58
N GLU A 66 -11.70 -8.29 -6.65
CA GLU A 66 -12.42 -9.50 -7.02
C GLU A 66 -12.39 -10.56 -5.92
N LEU A 67 -11.22 -10.83 -5.33
CA LEU A 67 -11.04 -11.82 -4.27
C LEU A 67 -11.87 -11.49 -3.01
N TYR A 68 -11.97 -10.22 -2.65
CA TYR A 68 -12.71 -9.76 -1.48
C TYR A 68 -14.16 -9.35 -1.79
N GLY A 69 -14.60 -9.43 -3.05
CA GLY A 69 -15.93 -9.00 -3.48
C GLY A 69 -16.18 -7.50 -3.27
N ALA A 70 -15.15 -6.68 -3.42
CA ALA A 70 -15.21 -5.23 -3.30
C ALA A 70 -15.26 -4.56 -4.68
N ASP A 71 -15.85 -3.37 -4.77
CA ASP A 71 -15.86 -2.59 -6.01
C ASP A 71 -14.44 -2.09 -6.37
N PHE A 72 -13.65 -1.71 -5.37
CA PHE A 72 -12.28 -1.20 -5.51
C PHE A 72 -11.41 -1.65 -4.35
N THR A 73 -10.12 -1.79 -4.62
CA THR A 73 -9.08 -2.01 -3.60
C THR A 73 -7.91 -1.06 -3.86
N TYR A 74 -7.34 -0.52 -2.79
CA TYR A 74 -6.17 0.36 -2.86
C TYR A 74 -5.08 -0.16 -1.92
N PHE A 75 -3.86 -0.27 -2.41
CA PHE A 75 -2.70 -0.58 -1.57
C PHE A 75 -2.29 0.66 -0.77
N LEU A 76 -2.06 0.48 0.52
CA LEU A 76 -1.74 1.57 1.45
C LEU A 76 -0.24 1.59 1.75
N ILE A 77 0.37 2.80 1.72
CA ILE A 77 1.79 3.00 2.01
C ILE A 77 2.09 3.31 3.49
N ASN A 78 1.13 3.86 4.23
CA ASN A 78 1.31 4.27 5.64
C ASN A 78 0.57 3.33 6.62
N GLY A 79 0.51 2.05 6.28
CA GLY A 79 -0.12 1.02 7.09
C GLY A 79 -1.64 1.16 7.22
N SER A 80 -2.26 0.20 7.90
CA SER A 80 -3.72 0.16 8.11
C SER A 80 -4.26 1.38 8.89
N THR A 81 -3.42 2.05 9.68
CA THR A 81 -3.81 3.29 10.36
C THR A 81 -4.24 4.37 9.37
N ALA A 82 -3.49 4.57 8.27
CA ALA A 82 -3.85 5.54 7.24
C ALA A 82 -5.19 5.18 6.58
N GLY A 83 -5.41 3.89 6.29
CA GLY A 83 -6.68 3.39 5.75
C GLY A 83 -7.86 3.64 6.69
N ILE A 84 -7.70 3.37 7.98
CA ILE A 84 -8.75 3.63 8.99
C ILE A 84 -9.07 5.12 9.07
N LEU A 85 -8.06 5.99 9.10
CA LEU A 85 -8.26 7.44 9.13
C LEU A 85 -8.97 7.93 7.86
N ALA A 86 -8.60 7.41 6.69
CA ALA A 86 -9.25 7.71 5.43
C ALA A 86 -10.71 7.24 5.42
N ALA A 87 -10.98 6.01 5.85
CA ALA A 87 -12.32 5.43 5.92
C ALA A 87 -13.24 6.24 6.86
N VAL A 88 -12.77 6.52 8.09
CA VAL A 88 -13.53 7.35 9.04
C VAL A 88 -13.82 8.73 8.43
N SER A 89 -12.83 9.33 7.76
CA SER A 89 -12.98 10.65 7.14
C SER A 89 -13.96 10.66 5.97
N ALA A 90 -13.95 9.62 5.15
CA ALA A 90 -14.85 9.48 3.99
C ALA A 90 -16.28 9.16 4.39
N CYS A 91 -16.47 8.29 5.39
CA CYS A 91 -17.78 7.80 5.81
C CYS A 91 -18.52 8.70 6.81
N THR A 92 -17.85 9.73 7.37
CA THR A 92 -18.45 10.59 8.39
C THR A 92 -18.49 12.07 7.97
N LYS A 93 -19.53 12.76 8.37
CA LYS A 93 -19.55 14.23 8.30
C LYS A 93 -18.72 14.81 9.48
N ARG A 94 -18.07 15.95 9.27
CA ARG A 94 -17.39 16.66 10.36
C ARG A 94 -18.39 17.00 11.46
N ASN A 95 -18.00 16.83 12.73
CA ASN A 95 -18.84 17.01 13.92
C ASN A 95 -20.09 16.09 13.93
N GLY A 96 -20.04 14.97 13.20
CA GLY A 96 -21.08 13.95 13.23
C GLY A 96 -20.95 12.98 14.39
N LYS A 97 -21.62 11.83 14.29
CA LYS A 97 -21.57 10.77 15.31
C LYS A 97 -20.92 9.51 14.72
N LEU A 98 -20.17 8.81 15.58
CA LEU A 98 -19.54 7.53 15.26
C LEU A 98 -19.88 6.53 16.37
N LEU A 99 -20.59 5.46 15.98
CA LEU A 99 -20.75 4.28 16.83
C LEU A 99 -19.51 3.41 16.68
N MET A 100 -18.80 3.15 17.77
CA MET A 100 -17.56 2.41 17.74
C MET A 100 -17.41 1.48 18.95
N ALA A 101 -16.74 0.34 18.75
CA ALA A 101 -16.42 -0.57 19.85
C ALA A 101 -15.36 0.07 20.77
N ARG A 102 -15.55 -0.06 22.08
CA ARG A 102 -14.61 0.47 23.07
C ARG A 102 -13.20 -0.12 22.96
N ASN A 103 -13.09 -1.36 22.48
CA ASN A 103 -11.83 -2.08 22.32
C ASN A 103 -11.25 -2.00 20.91
N CYS A 104 -11.71 -1.05 20.07
CA CYS A 104 -11.16 -0.87 18.74
C CYS A 104 -9.73 -0.30 18.78
N HIS A 105 -9.02 -0.44 17.68
CA HIS A 105 -7.66 0.09 17.55
C HIS A 105 -7.66 1.62 17.69
N LYS A 106 -6.61 2.18 18.31
CA LYS A 106 -6.44 3.62 18.54
C LYS A 106 -6.61 4.51 17.29
N ALA A 107 -6.38 3.98 16.08
CA ALA A 107 -6.59 4.72 14.85
C ALA A 107 -8.05 5.19 14.68
N VAL A 108 -9.03 4.42 15.17
CA VAL A 108 -10.45 4.82 15.13
C VAL A 108 -10.70 6.02 16.04
N TYR A 109 -10.13 6.00 17.25
CA TYR A 109 -10.19 7.13 18.17
C TYR A 109 -9.53 8.38 17.58
N HIS A 110 -8.38 8.22 16.92
CA HIS A 110 -7.71 9.33 16.24
C HIS A 110 -8.56 9.88 15.09
N GLY A 111 -9.21 9.00 14.31
CA GLY A 111 -10.14 9.41 13.25
C GLY A 111 -11.32 10.20 13.79
N ALA A 112 -11.94 9.73 14.91
CA ALA A 112 -13.01 10.44 15.60
C ALA A 112 -12.56 11.82 16.08
N TYR A 113 -11.39 11.89 16.72
CA TYR A 113 -10.82 13.16 17.19
C TYR A 113 -10.57 14.15 16.05
N LEU A 114 -9.89 13.73 14.97
CA LEU A 114 -9.56 14.58 13.83
C LEU A 114 -10.80 15.12 13.10
N ARG A 115 -11.90 14.39 13.14
CA ARG A 115 -13.19 14.79 12.54
C ARG A 115 -14.12 15.50 13.50
N GLY A 116 -13.77 15.58 14.79
CA GLY A 116 -14.62 16.17 15.84
C GLY A 116 -15.89 15.36 16.08
N LEU A 117 -15.83 14.03 15.97
CA LEU A 117 -17.02 13.18 16.08
C LEU A 117 -17.42 12.98 17.54
N GLU A 118 -18.72 12.99 17.78
CA GLU A 118 -19.31 12.44 19.00
C GLU A 118 -19.22 10.91 18.91
N THR A 119 -18.63 10.27 19.91
CA THR A 119 -18.50 8.81 19.95
C THR A 119 -19.54 8.18 20.86
N VAL A 120 -20.15 7.11 20.39
CA VAL A 120 -21.18 6.34 21.09
C VAL A 120 -20.75 4.88 21.19
#